data_8859972f262b552feaf018fdcd4a846a
#
_entry.id   8859972f262b552feaf018fdcd4a846a
#
_cell.length_a   1.000
_cell.length_b   1.000
_cell.length_c   1.000
_cell.angle_alpha   90.00
_cell.angle_beta   90.00
_cell.angle_gamma   90.00
#
_symmetry.space_group_name_H-M   'P 1'
#
loop_
_entity.id
_entity.type
_entity.pdbx_description
1 polymer ?
#
loop_
_entity_poly.entity_id
_entity_poly.type
_entity_poly.pdbx_seq_one_letter_code
_entity_poly.pdbx_strand_id
1 'polypeptide(L)'
;FGKKNEFLRTPKYGIIKNTDDWHDKAYNLPFTKTILLEIFFGIYGLMGILVSIYSNNAFFAPIIGLQTVGFLYIASLSLAHSRFKRNKSSNPKVISKAEKMANKTYKLAMIGIFGIIIFGVYMAFDGYHKDVYPLDLTRGLLFRIAASSEPETMLADLHAIKENLDKVTVNLPENKNPVWIFPTDSTNFARIQQDIDVMIASVEKISTVPRDSSSFHTGMRDVHERAVILRENVMDATPYMYVSVSNILFSSIWIAAILGIFAVLKKRREQLRAYDASEDV
;
A
#
# COMPACT_ATOMS: atom_id res chain seq x y z
N PHE A 1 -23.09 -12.63 30.09
CA PHE A 1 -22.74 -12.44 28.67
C PHE A 1 -23.86 -12.93 27.78
N GLY A 2 -24.98 -12.34 27.65
CA GLY A 2 -26.10 -12.85 26.87
C GLY A 2 -26.93 -11.70 26.36
N LYS A 3 -26.41 -10.94 25.36
CA LYS A 3 -27.31 -10.17 24.51
C LYS A 3 -28.04 -11.20 23.64
N LYS A 4 -29.28 -11.54 23.98
CA LYS A 4 -30.20 -12.19 23.07
C LYS A 4 -30.28 -11.31 21.83
N ASN A 5 -29.66 -11.72 20.73
CA ASN A 5 -29.97 -11.17 19.44
C ASN A 5 -31.42 -11.54 19.15
N GLU A 6 -32.31 -10.57 19.26
CA GLU A 6 -33.66 -10.73 18.73
C GLU A 6 -33.51 -11.04 17.24
N PHE A 7 -33.84 -12.28 16.89
CA PHE A 7 -33.95 -12.70 15.51
C PHE A 7 -35.12 -11.94 14.90
N LEU A 8 -34.85 -10.79 14.32
CA LEU A 8 -35.81 -10.04 13.53
C LEU A 8 -36.23 -10.93 12.37
N ARG A 9 -37.33 -11.64 12.52
CA ARG A 9 -37.95 -12.37 11.43
C ARG A 9 -38.14 -11.42 10.26
N THR A 10 -37.70 -11.84 9.10
CA THR A 10 -38.01 -11.18 7.84
C THR A 10 -39.51 -10.90 7.79
N PRO A 11 -39.98 -9.67 7.68
CA PRO A 11 -41.41 -9.40 7.61
C PRO A 11 -41.99 -10.18 6.45
N LYS A 12 -42.86 -11.15 6.71
CA LYS A 12 -43.66 -11.81 5.69
C LYS A 12 -44.72 -10.80 5.25
N TYR A 13 -44.47 -10.07 4.19
CA TYR A 13 -45.47 -9.25 3.56
C TYR A 13 -46.52 -10.16 2.89
N GLY A 14 -47.57 -10.52 3.62
CA GLY A 14 -48.73 -11.16 3.01
C GLY A 14 -49.38 -10.19 2.01
N ILE A 15 -49.71 -10.68 0.82
CA ILE A 15 -50.58 -9.96 -0.11
C ILE A 15 -51.98 -9.89 0.53
N ILE A 16 -52.34 -8.71 1.05
CA ILE A 16 -53.61 -8.53 1.76
C ILE A 16 -54.70 -8.06 0.79
N LYS A 17 -54.31 -7.47 -0.36
CA LYS A 17 -55.24 -6.98 -1.42
C LYS A 17 -54.72 -7.39 -2.79
N ASN A 18 -55.63 -7.70 -3.70
CA ASN A 18 -55.30 -8.03 -5.10
C ASN A 18 -54.58 -6.90 -5.89
N THR A 19 -54.46 -5.70 -5.31
CA THR A 19 -53.74 -4.55 -5.85
C THR A 19 -52.34 -4.36 -5.29
N ASP A 20 -51.91 -5.22 -4.35
CA ASP A 20 -50.56 -5.19 -3.76
C ASP A 20 -49.57 -5.88 -4.69
N ASP A 21 -48.78 -5.12 -5.39
CA ASP A 21 -47.68 -5.65 -6.19
C ASP A 21 -46.46 -5.94 -5.29
N TRP A 22 -46.03 -7.22 -5.27
CA TRP A 22 -44.87 -7.66 -4.51
C TRP A 22 -43.55 -7.03 -5.05
N HIS A 23 -43.52 -6.61 -6.29
CA HIS A 23 -42.40 -5.90 -6.91
C HIS A 23 -42.15 -4.51 -6.28
N ASP A 24 -43.15 -3.90 -5.67
CA ASP A 24 -43.03 -2.60 -5.00
C ASP A 24 -42.46 -2.70 -3.59
N LYS A 25 -42.37 -3.93 -3.03
CA LYS A 25 -41.80 -4.18 -1.70
C LYS A 25 -40.30 -4.50 -1.79
N ALA A 26 -39.52 -3.57 -2.30
CA ALA A 26 -38.07 -3.73 -2.39
C ALA A 26 -37.43 -3.83 -0.99
N TYR A 27 -36.63 -4.89 -0.78
CA TYR A 27 -35.85 -5.09 0.41
C TYR A 27 -34.75 -4.02 0.48
N ASN A 28 -34.94 -3.05 1.36
CA ASN A 28 -33.99 -1.94 1.50
C ASN A 28 -33.01 -2.24 2.63
N LEU A 29 -31.77 -2.60 2.29
CA LEU A 29 -30.70 -2.68 3.26
C LEU A 29 -30.25 -1.25 3.64
N PRO A 30 -30.23 -0.91 4.95
CA PRO A 30 -29.65 0.36 5.36
C PRO A 30 -28.16 0.40 4.98
N PHE A 31 -27.68 1.59 4.62
CA PHE A 31 -26.24 1.80 4.41
C PHE A 31 -25.50 1.50 5.71
N THR A 32 -24.84 0.35 5.76
CA THR A 32 -24.08 -0.11 6.93
C THR A 32 -22.61 0.26 6.81
N LYS A 33 -21.94 0.37 7.96
CA LYS A 33 -20.48 0.56 8.01
C LYS A 33 -19.71 -0.57 7.31
N THR A 34 -20.36 -1.73 7.16
CA THR A 34 -19.84 -2.91 6.47
C THR A 34 -19.49 -2.62 5.02
N ILE A 35 -20.29 -1.80 4.32
CA ILE A 35 -20.01 -1.40 2.93
C ILE A 35 -18.68 -0.67 2.81
N LEU A 36 -18.36 0.18 3.79
CA LEU A 36 -17.06 0.88 3.81
C LEU A 36 -15.89 -0.08 4.01
N LEU A 37 -16.06 -1.10 4.85
CA LEU A 37 -15.06 -2.14 5.04
C LEU A 37 -14.87 -2.99 3.77
N GLU A 38 -15.96 -3.34 3.09
CA GLU A 38 -15.91 -4.08 1.83
C GLU A 38 -15.15 -3.30 0.75
N ILE A 39 -15.41 -2.00 0.61
CA ILE A 39 -14.67 -1.11 -0.30
C ILE A 39 -13.19 -1.03 0.10
N PHE A 40 -12.91 -0.87 1.40
CA PHE A 40 -11.55 -0.80 1.91
C PHE A 40 -10.75 -2.08 1.59
N PHE A 41 -11.33 -3.26 1.86
CA PHE A 41 -10.67 -4.54 1.53
C PHE A 41 -10.53 -4.75 0.01
N GLY A 42 -11.48 -4.26 -0.78
CA GLY A 42 -11.36 -4.26 -2.24
C GLY A 42 -10.17 -3.42 -2.72
N ILE A 43 -10.00 -2.20 -2.21
CA ILE A 43 -8.87 -1.33 -2.55
C ILE A 43 -7.55 -1.93 -2.05
N TYR A 44 -7.53 -2.44 -0.81
CA TYR A 44 -6.35 -3.11 -0.24
C TYR A 44 -5.91 -4.30 -1.10
N GLY A 45 -6.86 -5.10 -1.58
CA GLY A 45 -6.57 -6.21 -2.47
C GLY A 45 -6.02 -5.77 -3.84
N LEU A 46 -6.51 -4.67 -4.43
CA LEU A 46 -5.93 -4.09 -5.65
C LEU A 46 -4.45 -3.71 -5.44
N MET A 47 -4.14 -3.09 -4.31
CA MET A 47 -2.75 -2.77 -3.97
C MET A 47 -1.91 -4.04 -3.79
N GLY A 48 -2.46 -5.09 -3.17
CA GLY A 48 -1.79 -6.38 -3.02
C GLY A 48 -1.46 -7.04 -4.37
N ILE A 49 -2.35 -6.93 -5.36
CA ILE A 49 -2.09 -7.41 -6.73
C ILE A 49 -0.91 -6.66 -7.34
N LEU A 50 -0.91 -5.32 -7.26
CA LEU A 50 0.16 -4.49 -7.80
C LEU A 50 1.51 -4.84 -7.18
N VAL A 51 1.57 -4.96 -5.85
CA VAL A 51 2.77 -5.37 -5.12
C VAL A 51 3.22 -6.77 -5.53
N SER A 52 2.29 -7.73 -5.66
CA SER A 52 2.59 -9.11 -6.07
C SER A 52 3.22 -9.17 -7.47
N ILE A 53 2.68 -8.42 -8.43
CA ILE A 53 3.23 -8.34 -9.79
C ILE A 53 4.61 -7.68 -9.77
N TYR A 54 4.74 -6.59 -9.03
CA TYR A 54 5.97 -5.79 -8.99
C TYR A 54 7.13 -6.50 -8.30
N SER A 55 6.83 -7.29 -7.25
CA SER A 55 7.83 -8.10 -6.52
C SER A 55 8.23 -9.41 -7.22
N ASN A 56 7.87 -9.58 -8.50
CA ASN A 56 8.07 -10.83 -9.26
C ASN A 56 7.43 -12.08 -8.62
N ASN A 57 6.50 -11.89 -7.69
CA ASN A 57 5.73 -12.94 -7.02
C ASN A 57 4.32 -13.05 -7.60
N ALA A 58 4.22 -12.98 -8.94
CA ALA A 58 2.95 -12.99 -9.67
C ALA A 58 2.04 -14.20 -9.37
N PHE A 59 2.58 -15.25 -8.76
CA PHE A 59 1.83 -16.43 -8.32
C PHE A 59 0.67 -16.09 -7.36
N PHE A 60 0.84 -15.09 -6.48
CA PHE A 60 -0.20 -14.69 -5.54
C PHE A 60 -1.25 -13.74 -6.14
N ALA A 61 -0.95 -13.08 -7.26
CA ALA A 61 -1.84 -12.11 -7.88
C ALA A 61 -3.23 -12.67 -8.24
N PRO A 62 -3.39 -13.89 -8.79
CA PRO A 62 -4.71 -14.48 -9.08
C PRO A 62 -5.54 -14.72 -7.81
N ILE A 63 -4.92 -15.19 -6.72
CA ILE A 63 -5.59 -15.50 -5.45
C ILE A 63 -6.10 -14.20 -4.81
N ILE A 64 -5.23 -13.19 -4.72
CA ILE A 64 -5.59 -11.86 -4.22
C ILE A 64 -6.64 -11.22 -5.13
N GLY A 65 -6.53 -11.42 -6.45
CA GLY A 65 -7.48 -10.93 -7.44
C GLY A 65 -8.89 -11.46 -7.25
N LEU A 66 -9.04 -12.77 -7.02
CA LEU A 66 -10.34 -13.40 -6.77
C LEU A 66 -11.01 -12.81 -5.52
N GLN A 67 -10.24 -12.64 -4.44
CA GLN A 67 -10.73 -12.04 -3.19
C GLN A 67 -11.14 -10.57 -3.39
N THR A 68 -10.32 -9.81 -4.12
CA THR A 68 -10.57 -8.40 -4.46
C THR A 68 -11.86 -8.21 -5.24
N VAL A 69 -12.06 -9.03 -6.29
CA VAL A 69 -13.29 -9.03 -7.10
C VAL A 69 -14.51 -9.34 -6.22
N GLY A 70 -14.40 -10.32 -5.30
CA GLY A 70 -15.46 -10.65 -4.35
C GLY A 70 -15.87 -9.44 -3.49
N PHE A 71 -14.93 -8.77 -2.86
CA PHE A 71 -15.22 -7.59 -2.03
C PHE A 71 -15.82 -6.43 -2.83
N LEU A 72 -15.26 -6.11 -4.00
CA LEU A 72 -15.77 -5.04 -4.86
C LEU A 72 -17.16 -5.35 -5.42
N TYR A 73 -17.43 -6.61 -5.76
CA TYR A 73 -18.74 -7.05 -6.20
C TYR A 73 -19.79 -6.89 -5.11
N ILE A 74 -19.53 -7.39 -3.89
CA ILE A 74 -20.46 -7.24 -2.75
C ILE A 74 -20.67 -5.76 -2.42
N ALA A 75 -19.61 -4.96 -2.38
CA ALA A 75 -19.70 -3.52 -2.15
C ALA A 75 -20.56 -2.82 -3.22
N SER A 76 -20.40 -3.18 -4.50
CA SER A 76 -21.20 -2.61 -5.58
C SER A 76 -22.67 -2.96 -5.49
N LEU A 77 -23.02 -4.21 -5.13
CA LEU A 77 -24.39 -4.65 -4.89
C LEU A 77 -25.00 -3.92 -3.69
N SER A 78 -24.29 -3.82 -2.60
CA SER A 78 -24.73 -3.14 -1.38
C SER A 78 -24.98 -1.63 -1.63
N LEU A 79 -24.13 -0.99 -2.44
CA LEU A 79 -24.32 0.40 -2.87
C LEU A 79 -25.51 0.56 -3.81
N ALA A 80 -25.70 -0.36 -4.76
CA ALA A 80 -26.85 -0.33 -5.67
C ALA A 80 -28.17 -0.44 -4.90
N HIS A 81 -28.26 -1.40 -3.95
CA HIS A 81 -29.46 -1.56 -3.13
C HIS A 81 -29.71 -0.38 -2.19
N SER A 82 -28.68 0.24 -1.65
CA SER A 82 -28.84 1.43 -0.79
C SER A 82 -29.28 2.68 -1.56
N ARG A 83 -28.97 2.77 -2.88
CA ARG A 83 -29.39 3.88 -3.75
C ARG A 83 -30.84 3.78 -4.23
N PHE A 84 -31.37 2.57 -4.38
CA PHE A 84 -32.73 2.35 -4.91
C PHE A 84 -33.82 2.94 -4.01
N LYS A 85 -33.60 3.01 -2.68
CA LYS A 85 -34.57 3.60 -1.73
C LYS A 85 -34.80 5.11 -1.96
N ARG A 86 -33.87 5.82 -2.57
CA ARG A 86 -33.90 7.28 -2.65
C ARG A 86 -34.90 7.79 -3.69
N ASN A 87 -35.37 6.96 -4.62
CA ASN A 87 -36.20 7.42 -5.74
C ASN A 87 -37.70 7.12 -5.63
N LYS A 88 -38.17 6.30 -4.70
CA LYS A 88 -39.58 5.85 -4.68
C LYS A 88 -40.45 6.34 -3.51
N SER A 89 -39.89 7.04 -2.55
CA SER A 89 -40.66 7.58 -1.43
C SER A 89 -40.53 9.07 -1.37
N SER A 90 -41.15 9.76 -2.29
CA SER A 90 -41.61 11.14 -2.02
C SER A 90 -42.50 11.63 -3.15
N ASN A 91 -43.68 12.06 -2.82
CA ASN A 91 -44.21 13.31 -3.39
C ASN A 91 -43.02 14.22 -3.74
N PRO A 92 -43.05 14.95 -4.86
CA PRO A 92 -41.98 15.88 -5.17
C PRO A 92 -41.98 16.99 -4.12
N LYS A 93 -41.50 16.69 -2.91
CA LYS A 93 -41.09 17.73 -1.97
C LYS A 93 -40.03 18.50 -2.72
N VAL A 94 -40.27 19.77 -2.89
CA VAL A 94 -39.32 20.73 -3.44
C VAL A 94 -38.02 20.51 -2.68
N ILE A 95 -37.07 19.83 -3.34
CA ILE A 95 -35.72 19.57 -2.75
C ILE A 95 -35.18 20.97 -2.46
N SER A 96 -35.04 21.30 -1.18
CA SER A 96 -34.62 22.63 -0.76
C SER A 96 -33.27 22.97 -1.42
N LYS A 97 -33.07 24.25 -1.71
CA LYS A 97 -31.80 24.72 -2.28
C LYS A 97 -30.61 24.34 -1.41
N ALA A 98 -30.85 24.24 -0.09
CA ALA A 98 -29.87 23.79 0.91
C ALA A 98 -29.50 22.31 0.73
N GLU A 99 -30.45 21.42 0.50
CA GLU A 99 -30.21 19.98 0.28
C GLU A 99 -29.44 19.73 -1.02
N LYS A 100 -29.72 20.47 -2.08
CA LYS A 100 -28.95 20.44 -3.34
C LYS A 100 -27.48 20.85 -3.12
N MET A 101 -27.25 21.94 -2.36
CA MET A 101 -25.90 22.41 -2.02
C MET A 101 -25.17 21.41 -1.16
N ALA A 102 -25.79 20.82 -0.13
CA ALA A 102 -25.21 19.82 0.74
C ALA A 102 -24.77 18.58 -0.05
N ASN A 103 -25.61 18.13 -0.96
CA ASN A 103 -25.31 16.96 -1.80
C ASN A 103 -24.15 17.22 -2.78
N LYS A 104 -24.04 18.44 -3.32
CA LYS A 104 -22.94 18.87 -4.17
C LYS A 104 -21.62 18.92 -3.39
N THR A 105 -21.63 19.50 -2.18
CA THR A 105 -20.46 19.58 -1.30
C THR A 105 -19.99 18.19 -0.87
N TYR A 106 -20.91 17.28 -0.54
CA TYR A 106 -20.59 15.91 -0.19
C TYR A 106 -19.91 15.16 -1.37
N LYS A 107 -20.45 15.30 -2.58
CA LYS A 107 -19.85 14.70 -3.77
C LYS A 107 -18.44 15.24 -4.04
N LEU A 108 -18.25 16.56 -3.90
CA LEU A 108 -16.94 17.20 -4.08
C LEU A 108 -15.92 16.71 -3.05
N ALA A 109 -16.33 16.58 -1.79
CA ALA A 109 -15.48 16.07 -0.73
C ALA A 109 -15.10 14.59 -0.94
N MET A 110 -16.03 13.77 -1.44
CA MET A 110 -15.73 12.37 -1.79
C MET A 110 -14.72 12.27 -2.94
N ILE A 111 -14.83 13.13 -3.95
CA ILE A 111 -13.83 13.24 -5.03
C ILE A 111 -12.47 13.67 -4.46
N GLY A 112 -12.46 14.63 -3.54
CA GLY A 112 -11.25 15.08 -2.86
C GLY A 112 -10.58 13.94 -2.08
N ILE A 113 -11.33 13.18 -1.30
CA ILE A 113 -10.80 12.01 -0.56
C ILE A 113 -10.20 10.98 -1.53
N PHE A 114 -10.90 10.69 -2.64
CA PHE A 114 -10.40 9.77 -3.64
C PHE A 114 -9.10 10.26 -4.28
N GLY A 115 -9.02 11.56 -4.57
CA GLY A 115 -7.78 12.19 -5.05
C GLY A 115 -6.62 12.08 -4.06
N ILE A 116 -6.87 12.30 -2.76
CA ILE A 116 -5.86 12.15 -1.71
C ILE A 116 -5.39 10.70 -1.60
N ILE A 117 -6.29 9.72 -1.72
CA ILE A 117 -5.93 8.30 -1.69
C ILE A 117 -5.04 7.96 -2.89
N ILE A 118 -5.42 8.36 -4.11
CA ILE A 118 -4.60 8.11 -5.31
C ILE A 118 -3.23 8.76 -5.17
N PHE A 119 -3.17 10.00 -4.67
CA PHE A 119 -1.91 10.70 -4.45
C PHE A 119 -1.02 9.95 -3.45
N GLY A 120 -1.58 9.42 -2.34
CA GLY A 120 -0.83 8.62 -1.38
C GLY A 120 -0.28 7.32 -1.98
N VAL A 121 -1.06 6.63 -2.82
CA VAL A 121 -0.59 5.45 -3.56
C VAL A 121 0.56 5.80 -4.51
N TYR A 122 0.43 6.91 -5.25
CA TYR A 122 1.49 7.39 -6.13
C TYR A 122 2.78 7.69 -5.35
N MET A 123 2.69 8.39 -4.22
CA MET A 123 3.85 8.72 -3.39
C MET A 123 4.51 7.48 -2.80
N ALA A 124 3.72 6.48 -2.37
CA ALA A 124 4.26 5.20 -1.90
C ALA A 124 5.00 4.44 -3.00
N PHE A 125 4.48 4.46 -4.23
CA PHE A 125 5.12 3.85 -5.39
C PHE A 125 6.42 4.57 -5.78
N ASP A 126 6.42 5.91 -5.81
CA ASP A 126 7.59 6.72 -6.12
C ASP A 126 8.71 6.51 -5.08
N GLY A 127 8.35 6.48 -3.78
CA GLY A 127 9.28 6.17 -2.70
C GLY A 127 9.88 4.76 -2.81
N TYR A 128 9.05 3.75 -3.11
CA TYR A 128 9.55 2.40 -3.35
C TYR A 128 10.57 2.37 -4.50
N HIS A 129 10.23 2.98 -5.62
CA HIS A 129 11.08 2.97 -6.80
C HIS A 129 12.41 3.69 -6.59
N LYS A 130 12.43 4.75 -5.78
CA LYS A 130 13.65 5.55 -5.54
C LYS A 130 14.53 4.95 -4.43
N ASP A 131 13.92 4.48 -3.35
CA ASP A 131 14.65 4.18 -2.12
C ASP A 131 14.84 2.67 -1.90
N VAL A 132 13.91 1.84 -2.39
CA VAL A 132 13.90 0.40 -2.09
C VAL A 132 14.29 -0.45 -3.29
N TYR A 133 13.75 -0.15 -4.46
CA TYR A 133 14.04 -0.92 -5.66
C TYR A 133 15.53 -1.03 -6.01
N PRO A 134 16.37 0.02 -5.86
CA PRO A 134 17.81 -0.11 -6.06
C PRO A 134 18.48 -1.07 -5.07
N LEU A 135 17.95 -1.21 -3.85
CA LEU A 135 18.44 -2.17 -2.87
C LEU A 135 18.06 -3.61 -3.22
N ASP A 136 16.86 -3.82 -3.74
CA ASP A 136 16.45 -5.12 -4.25
C ASP A 136 17.32 -5.57 -5.44
N LEU A 137 17.64 -4.64 -6.36
CA LEU A 137 18.61 -4.89 -7.43
C LEU A 137 19.99 -5.23 -6.88
N THR A 138 20.49 -4.44 -5.91
CA THR A 138 21.77 -4.66 -5.25
C THR A 138 21.83 -6.05 -4.63
N ARG A 139 20.77 -6.48 -3.94
CA ARG A 139 20.67 -7.82 -3.36
C ARG A 139 20.73 -8.92 -4.41
N GLY A 140 20.06 -8.73 -5.55
CA GLY A 140 20.10 -9.64 -6.70
C GLY A 140 21.50 -9.74 -7.31
N LEU A 141 22.20 -8.61 -7.46
CA LEU A 141 23.58 -8.57 -7.96
C LEU A 141 24.56 -9.25 -7.00
N LEU A 142 24.45 -9.01 -5.68
CA LEU A 142 25.26 -9.68 -4.67
C LEU A 142 25.06 -11.21 -4.68
N PHE A 143 23.81 -11.67 -4.89
CA PHE A 143 23.54 -13.10 -5.07
C PHE A 143 24.22 -13.66 -6.32
N ARG A 144 24.22 -12.92 -7.43
CA ARG A 144 24.88 -13.31 -8.67
C ARG A 144 26.40 -13.36 -8.50
N ILE A 145 27.00 -12.39 -7.80
CA ILE A 145 28.43 -12.41 -7.47
C ILE A 145 28.77 -13.65 -6.65
N ALA A 146 27.98 -13.99 -5.63
CA ALA A 146 28.22 -15.17 -4.81
C ALA A 146 28.14 -16.49 -5.59
N ALA A 147 27.50 -16.51 -6.75
CA ALA A 147 27.36 -17.69 -7.63
C ALA A 147 28.27 -17.64 -8.87
N SER A 148 28.92 -16.50 -9.16
CA SER A 148 29.76 -16.33 -10.35
C SER A 148 31.14 -16.90 -10.16
N SER A 149 31.71 -17.43 -11.25
CA SER A 149 33.10 -17.86 -11.30
C SER A 149 34.01 -16.95 -12.15
N GLU A 150 33.43 -15.86 -12.69
CA GLU A 150 34.13 -14.97 -13.65
C GLU A 150 34.38 -13.60 -13.02
N PRO A 151 35.66 -13.21 -12.80
CA PRO A 151 36.02 -11.92 -12.23
C PRO A 151 35.45 -10.70 -13.01
N GLU A 152 35.43 -10.78 -14.35
CA GLU A 152 34.94 -9.69 -15.18
C GLU A 152 33.43 -9.42 -14.95
N THR A 153 32.64 -10.49 -14.84
CA THR A 153 31.20 -10.40 -14.51
C THR A 153 31.00 -9.83 -13.11
N MET A 154 31.79 -10.27 -12.14
CA MET A 154 31.75 -9.77 -10.77
C MET A 154 32.07 -8.26 -10.71
N LEU A 155 33.08 -7.79 -11.43
CA LEU A 155 33.42 -6.36 -11.49
C LEU A 155 32.28 -5.53 -12.05
N ALA A 156 31.67 -5.96 -13.15
CA ALA A 156 30.52 -5.27 -13.74
C ALA A 156 29.35 -5.18 -12.73
N ASP A 157 29.09 -6.28 -12.00
CA ASP A 157 28.05 -6.33 -10.98
C ASP A 157 28.35 -5.42 -9.79
N LEU A 158 29.61 -5.41 -9.31
CA LEU A 158 30.05 -4.53 -8.22
C LEU A 158 29.93 -3.04 -8.58
N HIS A 159 30.28 -2.66 -9.79
CA HIS A 159 30.09 -1.29 -10.25
C HIS A 159 28.61 -0.90 -10.33
N ALA A 160 27.75 -1.80 -10.81
CA ALA A 160 26.31 -1.58 -10.82
C ALA A 160 25.73 -1.45 -9.41
N ILE A 161 26.23 -2.24 -8.44
CA ILE A 161 25.86 -2.12 -7.03
C ILE A 161 26.25 -0.76 -6.48
N LYS A 162 27.48 -0.31 -6.75
CA LYS A 162 27.97 0.99 -6.30
C LYS A 162 27.07 2.11 -6.80
N GLU A 163 26.70 2.10 -8.08
CA GLU A 163 25.78 3.09 -8.68
C GLU A 163 24.38 3.05 -8.00
N ASN A 164 23.86 1.87 -7.72
CA ASN A 164 22.57 1.72 -7.03
C ASN A 164 22.63 2.26 -5.60
N LEU A 165 23.68 1.96 -4.85
CA LEU A 165 23.87 2.46 -3.48
C LEU A 165 24.08 3.98 -3.45
N ASP A 166 24.77 4.55 -4.42
CA ASP A 166 24.94 6.00 -4.55
C ASP A 166 23.57 6.69 -4.71
N LYS A 167 22.68 6.15 -5.55
CA LYS A 167 21.30 6.67 -5.72
C LYS A 167 20.50 6.68 -4.42
N VAL A 168 20.60 5.62 -3.65
CA VAL A 168 19.88 5.47 -2.38
C VAL A 168 20.44 6.38 -1.30
N THR A 169 21.76 6.48 -1.21
CA THR A 169 22.43 7.22 -0.12
C THR A 169 22.30 8.74 -0.22
N VAL A 170 21.93 9.28 -1.39
CA VAL A 170 21.67 10.73 -1.57
C VAL A 170 20.56 11.23 -0.65
N ASN A 171 19.53 10.39 -0.39
CA ASN A 171 18.36 10.76 0.40
C ASN A 171 18.50 10.41 1.90
N LEU A 172 19.62 9.79 2.30
CA LEU A 172 19.85 9.40 3.67
C LEU A 172 20.43 10.52 4.54
N PRO A 173 20.27 10.44 5.88
CA PRO A 173 20.95 11.30 6.82
C PRO A 173 22.48 11.30 6.61
N GLU A 174 23.18 12.31 7.15
CA GLU A 174 24.62 12.48 7.02
C GLU A 174 25.43 11.23 7.43
N ASN A 175 24.95 10.49 8.41
CA ASN A 175 25.56 9.23 8.86
C ASN A 175 25.30 8.03 7.91
N LYS A 176 24.54 8.23 6.84
CA LYS A 176 24.17 7.21 5.83
C LYS A 176 23.58 5.91 6.43
N ASN A 177 23.00 5.99 7.63
CA ASN A 177 22.33 4.84 8.25
C ASN A 177 20.81 5.05 8.23
N PRO A 178 20.02 4.17 7.57
CA PRO A 178 18.57 4.27 7.53
C PRO A 178 17.94 3.94 8.88
N VAL A 179 18.65 3.22 9.75
CA VAL A 179 18.17 2.84 11.08
C VAL A 179 18.35 4.00 12.02
N TRP A 180 17.26 4.63 12.43
CA TRP A 180 17.24 5.78 13.33
C TRP A 180 17.06 5.39 14.81
N ILE A 181 16.59 4.15 15.06
CA ILE A 181 16.52 3.58 16.41
C ILE A 181 17.54 2.45 16.48
N PHE A 182 18.54 2.56 17.33
CA PHE A 182 19.62 1.57 17.50
C PHE A 182 20.37 1.25 16.21
N PRO A 183 21.00 2.24 15.56
CA PRO A 183 21.78 2.02 14.35
C PRO A 183 22.94 1.07 14.63
N THR A 184 23.19 0.15 13.70
CA THR A 184 24.31 -0.79 13.73
C THR A 184 25.25 -0.55 12.57
N ASP A 185 26.47 -1.05 12.67
CA ASP A 185 27.44 -0.97 11.57
C ASP A 185 27.00 -1.76 10.34
N SER A 186 26.29 -2.88 10.53
CA SER A 186 25.79 -3.72 9.44
C SER A 186 24.73 -3.02 8.58
N THR A 187 23.97 -2.07 9.15
CA THR A 187 22.96 -1.29 8.42
C THR A 187 23.47 0.05 7.90
N ASN A 188 24.74 0.37 8.10
CA ASN A 188 25.35 1.62 7.67
C ASN A 188 25.78 1.54 6.20
N PHE A 189 25.11 2.27 5.31
CA PHE A 189 25.40 2.26 3.89
C PHE A 189 26.79 2.84 3.52
N ALA A 190 27.35 3.74 4.34
CA ALA A 190 28.72 4.20 4.11
C ALA A 190 29.72 3.03 4.27
N ARG A 191 29.50 2.17 5.25
CA ARG A 191 30.32 0.97 5.47
C ARG A 191 30.10 -0.06 4.35
N ILE A 192 28.85 -0.29 3.98
CA ILE A 192 28.52 -1.19 2.86
C ILE A 192 29.20 -0.71 1.56
N GLN A 193 29.19 0.61 1.27
CA GLN A 193 29.90 1.18 0.12
C GLN A 193 31.42 0.95 0.21
N GLN A 194 32.00 1.15 1.39
CA GLN A 194 33.43 0.87 1.60
C GLN A 194 33.77 -0.60 1.38
N ASP A 195 32.93 -1.53 1.86
CA ASP A 195 33.11 -2.96 1.65
C ASP A 195 33.01 -3.34 0.16
N ILE A 196 32.11 -2.70 -0.60
CA ILE A 196 32.04 -2.85 -2.05
C ILE A 196 33.31 -2.36 -2.73
N ASP A 197 33.87 -1.21 -2.33
CA ASP A 197 35.14 -0.70 -2.89
C ASP A 197 36.31 -1.68 -2.61
N VAL A 198 36.36 -2.26 -1.41
CA VAL A 198 37.33 -3.30 -1.07
C VAL A 198 37.15 -4.57 -1.93
N MET A 199 35.88 -4.97 -2.17
CA MET A 199 35.60 -6.11 -3.06
C MET A 199 36.02 -5.83 -4.50
N ILE A 200 35.76 -4.64 -5.04
CA ILE A 200 36.23 -4.24 -6.38
C ILE A 200 37.75 -4.40 -6.48
N ALA A 201 38.51 -3.80 -5.55
CA ALA A 201 39.96 -3.90 -5.54
C ALA A 201 40.47 -5.36 -5.40
N SER A 202 39.72 -6.19 -4.64
CA SER A 202 40.04 -7.61 -4.48
C SER A 202 39.84 -8.38 -5.78
N VAL A 203 38.70 -8.16 -6.48
CA VAL A 203 38.40 -8.81 -7.76
C VAL A 203 39.37 -8.36 -8.86
N GLU A 204 39.71 -7.08 -8.93
CA GLU A 204 40.71 -6.55 -9.84
C GLU A 204 42.07 -7.26 -9.64
N LYS A 205 42.49 -7.43 -8.40
CA LYS A 205 43.72 -8.16 -8.08
C LYS A 205 43.63 -9.64 -8.47
N ILE A 206 42.50 -10.30 -8.19
CA ILE A 206 42.26 -11.69 -8.55
C ILE A 206 42.31 -11.91 -10.06
N SER A 207 41.77 -10.96 -10.84
CA SER A 207 41.73 -11.06 -12.31
C SER A 207 43.11 -11.10 -12.95
N THR A 208 44.16 -10.63 -12.26
CA THR A 208 45.56 -10.71 -12.71
C THR A 208 46.28 -12.00 -12.32
N VAL A 209 45.64 -12.85 -11.52
CA VAL A 209 46.22 -14.09 -11.02
C VAL A 209 45.86 -15.27 -11.94
N PRO A 210 46.79 -16.23 -12.22
CA PRO A 210 46.42 -17.43 -12.99
C PRO A 210 45.28 -18.23 -12.38
N ARG A 211 44.29 -18.60 -13.20
CA ARG A 211 43.04 -19.24 -12.77
C ARG A 211 43.22 -20.60 -12.10
N ASP A 212 44.30 -21.30 -12.38
CA ASP A 212 44.70 -22.59 -11.80
C ASP A 212 45.44 -22.47 -10.47
N SER A 213 45.71 -21.26 -10.01
CA SER A 213 46.45 -21.02 -8.78
C SER A 213 45.58 -21.14 -7.53
N SER A 214 46.15 -21.59 -6.43
CA SER A 214 45.51 -21.63 -5.12
C SER A 214 45.12 -20.22 -4.66
N SER A 215 45.89 -19.21 -4.99
CA SER A 215 45.60 -17.81 -4.67
C SER A 215 44.33 -17.28 -5.36
N PHE A 216 44.11 -17.70 -6.63
CA PHE A 216 42.86 -17.37 -7.34
C PHE A 216 41.66 -17.96 -6.63
N HIS A 217 41.67 -19.27 -6.32
CA HIS A 217 40.55 -19.94 -5.67
C HIS A 217 40.29 -19.42 -4.25
N THR A 218 41.34 -19.08 -3.50
CA THR A 218 41.20 -18.49 -2.16
C THR A 218 40.58 -17.09 -2.24
N GLY A 219 41.06 -16.27 -3.16
CA GLY A 219 40.52 -14.92 -3.37
C GLY A 219 39.07 -14.94 -3.84
N MET A 220 38.71 -15.83 -4.76
CA MET A 220 37.31 -15.98 -5.22
C MET A 220 36.41 -16.39 -4.06
N ARG A 221 36.82 -17.33 -3.23
CA ARG A 221 36.03 -17.74 -2.05
C ARG A 221 35.83 -16.58 -1.08
N ASP A 222 36.84 -15.76 -0.81
CA ASP A 222 36.74 -14.60 0.07
C ASP A 222 35.71 -13.60 -0.47
N VAL A 223 35.71 -13.33 -1.80
CA VAL A 223 34.74 -12.46 -2.44
C VAL A 223 33.31 -13.03 -2.34
N HIS A 224 33.13 -14.33 -2.55
CA HIS A 224 31.81 -14.98 -2.41
C HIS A 224 31.27 -14.87 -0.98
N GLU A 225 32.10 -15.16 0.02
CA GLU A 225 31.69 -15.05 1.43
C GLU A 225 31.29 -13.62 1.80
N ARG A 226 32.07 -12.62 1.36
CA ARG A 226 31.75 -11.20 1.55
C ARG A 226 30.47 -10.80 0.86
N ALA A 227 30.22 -11.26 -0.37
CA ALA A 227 28.99 -10.98 -1.09
C ALA A 227 27.74 -11.49 -0.35
N VAL A 228 27.84 -12.69 0.28
CA VAL A 228 26.77 -13.24 1.10
C VAL A 228 26.52 -12.37 2.33
N ILE A 229 27.56 -11.97 3.06
CA ILE A 229 27.43 -11.11 4.25
C ILE A 229 26.83 -9.75 3.88
N LEU A 230 27.33 -9.12 2.81
CA LEU A 230 26.81 -7.83 2.37
C LEU A 230 25.35 -7.91 1.91
N ARG A 231 24.95 -9.02 1.28
CA ARG A 231 23.54 -9.26 0.92
C ARG A 231 22.65 -9.29 2.15
N GLU A 232 23.08 -9.94 3.23
CA GLU A 232 22.34 -9.97 4.50
C GLU A 232 22.27 -8.57 5.12
N ASN A 233 23.36 -7.82 5.14
CA ASN A 233 23.39 -6.44 5.64
C ASN A 233 22.42 -5.52 4.88
N VAL A 234 22.39 -5.61 3.54
CA VAL A 234 21.44 -4.86 2.71
C VAL A 234 20.00 -5.29 2.99
N MET A 235 19.76 -6.60 3.20
CA MET A 235 18.45 -7.14 3.53
C MET A 235 17.97 -6.63 4.89
N ASP A 236 18.83 -6.56 5.89
CA ASP A 236 18.51 -6.05 7.22
C ASP A 236 18.24 -4.53 7.22
N ALA A 237 18.94 -3.78 6.37
CA ALA A 237 18.75 -2.33 6.23
C ALA A 237 17.46 -1.96 5.45
N THR A 238 17.03 -2.78 4.49
CA THR A 238 15.92 -2.48 3.57
C THR A 238 14.60 -2.14 4.27
N PRO A 239 14.11 -2.82 5.32
CA PRO A 239 12.87 -2.46 5.99
C PRO A 239 12.86 -1.04 6.56
N TYR A 240 13.99 -0.53 6.98
CA TYR A 240 14.11 0.81 7.57
C TYR A 240 14.03 1.93 6.53
N MET A 241 14.19 1.63 5.26
CA MET A 241 13.91 2.57 4.17
C MET A 241 12.43 2.90 4.08
N TYR A 242 11.55 1.94 4.37
CA TYR A 242 10.10 2.17 4.46
C TYR A 242 9.70 2.92 5.73
N VAL A 243 10.37 2.66 6.84
CA VAL A 243 10.05 3.17 8.18
C VAL A 243 10.98 4.33 8.56
N SER A 244 11.34 5.19 7.61
CA SER A 244 12.09 6.42 7.87
C SER A 244 11.23 7.43 8.64
N VAL A 245 11.86 8.31 9.41
CA VAL A 245 11.16 9.37 10.17
C VAL A 245 10.30 10.23 9.24
N SER A 246 10.79 10.57 8.06
CA SER A 246 10.06 11.33 7.04
C SER A 246 8.84 10.58 6.54
N ASN A 247 8.95 9.29 6.27
CA ASN A 247 7.82 8.47 5.81
C ASN A 247 6.74 8.32 6.89
N ILE A 248 7.13 8.16 8.15
CA ILE A 248 6.20 8.12 9.28
C ILE A 248 5.46 9.44 9.43
N LEU A 249 6.18 10.58 9.42
CA LEU A 249 5.57 11.90 9.50
C LEU A 249 4.62 12.16 8.36
N PHE A 250 5.03 11.89 7.13
CA PHE A 250 4.21 12.07 5.94
C PHE A 250 2.94 11.22 5.99
N SER A 251 3.08 9.93 6.32
CA SER A 251 1.95 9.00 6.47
C SER A 251 0.99 9.44 7.57
N SER A 252 1.50 9.93 8.69
CA SER A 252 0.70 10.42 9.81
C SER A 252 -0.11 11.66 9.41
N ILE A 253 0.50 12.63 8.74
CA ILE A 253 -0.17 13.83 8.23
C ILE A 253 -1.23 13.44 7.20
N TRP A 254 -0.92 12.52 6.29
CA TRP A 254 -1.84 12.05 5.27
C TRP A 254 -3.06 11.34 5.88
N ILE A 255 -2.86 10.45 6.86
CA ILE A 255 -3.94 9.79 7.61
C ILE A 255 -4.78 10.83 8.37
N ALA A 256 -4.14 11.78 9.06
CA ALA A 256 -4.82 12.83 9.78
C ALA A 256 -5.68 13.71 8.87
N ALA A 257 -5.21 14.04 7.66
CA ALA A 257 -5.97 14.78 6.66
C ALA A 257 -7.25 14.03 6.24
N ILE A 258 -7.14 12.72 5.94
CA ILE A 258 -8.28 11.88 5.58
C ILE A 258 -9.30 11.83 6.73
N LEU A 259 -8.83 11.54 7.95
CA LEU A 259 -9.71 11.48 9.13
C LEU A 259 -10.37 12.82 9.43
N GLY A 260 -9.64 13.93 9.26
CA GLY A 260 -10.17 15.29 9.42
C GLY A 260 -11.30 15.59 8.43
N ILE A 261 -11.14 15.24 7.15
CA ILE A 261 -12.20 15.42 6.15
C ILE A 261 -13.43 14.56 6.51
N PHE A 262 -13.23 13.31 6.91
CA PHE A 262 -14.34 12.46 7.36
C PHE A 262 -15.07 13.01 8.57
N ALA A 263 -14.35 13.56 9.56
CA ALA A 263 -14.97 14.18 10.74
C ALA A 263 -15.81 15.41 10.38
N VAL A 264 -15.30 16.27 9.49
CA VAL A 264 -16.04 17.45 8.99
C VAL A 264 -17.30 17.02 8.24
N LEU A 265 -17.20 16.03 7.36
CA LEU A 265 -18.34 15.50 6.60
C LEU A 265 -19.41 14.91 7.54
N LYS A 266 -18.99 14.16 8.56
CA LYS A 266 -19.89 13.58 9.57
C LYS A 266 -20.62 14.67 10.32
N LYS A 267 -19.91 15.67 10.86
CA LYS A 267 -20.47 16.80 11.60
C LYS A 267 -21.49 17.57 10.75
N ARG A 268 -21.17 17.84 9.50
CA ARG A 268 -22.06 18.55 8.58
C ARG A 268 -23.34 17.75 8.27
N ARG A 269 -23.23 16.44 8.15
CA ARG A 269 -24.38 15.54 7.95
C ARG A 269 -25.30 15.53 9.17
N GLU A 270 -24.75 15.55 10.38
CA GLU A 270 -25.52 15.62 11.63
C GLU A 270 -26.23 16.95 11.76
N GLN A 271 -25.58 18.09 11.42
CA GLN A 271 -26.20 19.41 11.40
C GLN A 271 -27.39 19.51 10.42
N LEU A 272 -27.25 18.93 9.22
CA LEU A 272 -28.34 18.91 8.24
C LEU A 272 -29.53 18.08 8.71
N ARG A 273 -29.30 16.95 9.38
CA ARG A 273 -30.38 16.14 9.96
C ARG A 273 -31.10 16.83 11.09
N ALA A 274 -30.37 17.58 11.94
CA ALA A 274 -30.98 18.37 13.01
C ALA A 274 -31.84 19.51 12.46
N TYR A 275 -31.42 20.15 11.35
CA TYR A 275 -32.18 21.20 10.67
C TYR A 275 -33.48 20.64 10.09
N ASP A 276 -33.42 19.52 9.36
CA ASP A 276 -34.63 18.88 8.77
C ASP A 276 -35.64 18.47 9.86
N ALA A 277 -35.16 18.02 11.05
CA ALA A 277 -36.01 17.66 12.17
C ALA A 277 -36.70 18.88 12.84
N SER A 278 -36.13 20.09 12.73
CA SER A 278 -36.70 21.31 13.29
C SER A 278 -37.72 21.97 12.38
N GLU A 279 -37.76 21.66 11.08
CA GLU A 279 -38.80 22.15 10.14
C GLU A 279 -40.09 21.31 10.15
N ASP A 280 -40.04 20.09 10.73
CA ASP A 280 -41.20 19.17 10.82
C ASP A 280 -42.04 19.39 12.11
N VAL A 281 -41.70 20.38 12.97
CA VAL A 281 -42.41 20.77 14.19
C VAL A 281 -43.11 22.14 13.97
#